data_6d3dc32df328c74068c74394c319b126
#
_entry.id   6d3dc32df328c74068c74394c319b126
#
_cell.length_a   1.000
_cell.length_b   1.000
_cell.length_c   1.000
_cell.angle_alpha   90.00
_cell.angle_beta   90.00
_cell.angle_gamma   90.00
#
_symmetry.space_group_name_H-M   'P 1'
#
loop_
_entity.id
_entity.type
_entity.pdbx_description
1 polymer ?
#
loop_
_entity_poly.entity_id
_entity_poly.type
_entity_poly.pdbx_seq_one_letter_code
_entity_poly.pdbx_strand_id
1 'polypeptide(L)'
;MKRLAHFLFILFVVVACQPATASVQLEQPTASPYPDTPSPPKINASLVEAPSLLYLDMLNELDGWGLTNSGIVRTNDGGITWYDVTPPGLTVEGESLDAVFLDADHAWVQVPDMNNYPDAGTLYRTADGGLTWTFNAVQFSGGHMTFLNENDGWMMADLGAGAGSMAVSVFVTKDGGVTWSQMFINDPNHPAATETLPLGGIKGGLVPINLRTAWIGGVTYSPATVYLYRTDDSGITWSQVNLELPADAGSSEAAVAEMKFVNANDGFIALRITGESYRTAFYVTHDSGDTWSLLPTILPGTGTTDFVSAQEIVFYNGQQFYVSRDAGGTWSITESSVVFGDFFASMDFVGASIGWVITSDASSHRSLYKTADGGARWTTLIP
;
A
#
# COMPACT_ATOMS: atom_id res chain seq x y z
N MET A 1 -65.99 -79.18 -4.18
CA MET A 1 -65.19 -80.29 -3.62
C MET A 1 -64.06 -79.66 -2.81
N LYS A 2 -64.20 -79.84 -1.51
CA LYS A 2 -63.38 -79.19 -0.47
C LYS A 2 -62.11 -80.02 -0.26
N ARG A 3 -60.97 -79.39 -0.27
CA ARG A 3 -59.75 -79.99 0.30
C ARG A 3 -59.24 -79.13 1.49
N LEU A 4 -59.29 -79.77 2.63
CA LEU A 4 -58.75 -79.34 3.92
C LEU A 4 -57.23 -79.36 3.86
N ALA A 5 -56.56 -78.32 4.23
CA ALA A 5 -55.13 -78.32 4.48
C ALA A 5 -54.89 -78.13 6.02
N HIS A 6 -54.17 -79.13 6.56
CA HIS A 6 -53.81 -79.19 7.94
C HIS A 6 -52.58 -78.23 8.20
N PHE A 7 -52.67 -77.30 9.13
CA PHE A 7 -51.58 -76.51 9.57
C PHE A 7 -50.95 -77.21 10.81
N LEU A 8 -49.71 -77.59 10.67
CA LEU A 8 -48.88 -78.11 11.72
C LEU A 8 -48.23 -76.92 12.49
N PHE A 9 -48.56 -76.76 13.77
CA PHE A 9 -47.98 -75.73 14.62
C PHE A 9 -46.66 -76.30 15.21
N ILE A 10 -45.51 -75.71 14.78
CA ILE A 10 -44.22 -75.97 15.35
C ILE A 10 -43.94 -74.84 16.36
N LEU A 11 -43.89 -75.21 17.64
CA LEU A 11 -43.55 -74.31 18.73
C LEU A 11 -42.02 -74.10 18.79
N PHE A 12 -41.60 -72.91 18.36
CA PHE A 12 -40.20 -72.55 18.57
C PHE A 12 -40.03 -71.87 19.93
N VAL A 13 -39.26 -72.51 20.83
CA VAL A 13 -38.80 -71.87 22.07
C VAL A 13 -37.65 -70.93 21.71
N VAL A 14 -37.87 -69.66 21.77
CA VAL A 14 -36.81 -68.65 21.60
C VAL A 14 -36.19 -68.40 22.96
N VAL A 15 -34.96 -68.89 23.12
CA VAL A 15 -34.12 -68.50 24.26
C VAL A 15 -33.58 -67.10 23.99
N ALA A 16 -34.08 -66.12 24.72
CA ALA A 16 -33.59 -64.76 24.63
C ALA A 16 -32.25 -64.61 25.33
N CYS A 17 -31.18 -64.57 24.53
CA CYS A 17 -29.88 -64.06 25.02
C CYS A 17 -30.00 -62.52 25.01
N GLN A 18 -29.97 -61.88 26.16
CA GLN A 18 -29.76 -60.46 26.29
C GLN A 18 -28.31 -60.11 25.95
N PRO A 19 -28.08 -59.20 25.02
CA PRO A 19 -26.72 -58.65 24.80
C PRO A 19 -26.37 -57.74 26.00
N ALA A 20 -25.24 -57.96 26.60
CA ALA A 20 -24.65 -57.04 27.58
C ALA A 20 -24.34 -55.72 26.83
N THR A 21 -25.01 -54.65 27.22
CA THR A 21 -24.67 -53.29 26.80
C THR A 21 -23.36 -52.90 27.42
N ALA A 22 -22.27 -53.10 26.67
CA ALA A 22 -21.01 -52.41 26.92
C ALA A 22 -21.22 -50.93 26.60
N SER A 23 -21.21 -50.08 27.64
CA SER A 23 -21.11 -48.63 27.48
C SER A 23 -19.75 -48.31 26.87
N VAL A 24 -19.69 -48.07 25.57
CA VAL A 24 -18.53 -47.44 24.94
C VAL A 24 -18.54 -45.99 25.43
N GLN A 25 -17.69 -45.68 26.40
CA GLN A 25 -17.29 -44.32 26.68
C GLN A 25 -16.60 -43.80 25.41
N LEU A 26 -17.26 -42.89 24.68
CA LEU A 26 -16.59 -42.08 23.67
C LEU A 26 -15.58 -41.22 24.44
N GLU A 27 -14.31 -41.62 24.37
CA GLU A 27 -13.22 -40.70 24.71
C GLU A 27 -13.40 -39.45 23.81
N GLN A 28 -13.68 -38.33 24.46
CA GLN A 28 -13.60 -37.01 23.85
C GLN A 28 -12.18 -36.90 23.28
N PRO A 29 -12.01 -36.57 21.98
CA PRO A 29 -10.67 -36.34 21.48
C PRO A 29 -10.09 -35.17 22.29
N THR A 30 -9.06 -35.46 23.09
CA THR A 30 -8.21 -34.45 23.67
C THR A 30 -7.66 -33.64 22.49
N ALA A 31 -8.08 -32.36 22.41
CA ALA A 31 -7.47 -31.45 21.49
C ALA A 31 -5.96 -31.54 21.67
N SER A 32 -5.28 -32.02 20.63
CA SER A 32 -3.83 -31.92 20.54
C SER A 32 -3.51 -30.43 20.73
N PRO A 33 -2.66 -30.06 21.69
CA PRO A 33 -2.25 -28.68 21.74
C PRO A 33 -1.65 -28.37 20.36
N TYR A 34 -2.26 -27.43 19.62
CA TYR A 34 -1.59 -26.78 18.52
C TYR A 34 -0.23 -26.33 19.06
N PRO A 35 0.88 -26.59 18.36
CA PRO A 35 2.15 -26.03 18.77
C PRO A 35 1.91 -24.54 18.95
N ASP A 36 2.22 -24.02 20.15
CA ASP A 36 2.12 -22.60 20.43
C ASP A 36 2.85 -21.88 19.31
N THR A 37 2.11 -21.11 18.53
CA THR A 37 2.71 -20.18 17.59
C THR A 37 3.60 -19.28 18.43
N PRO A 38 4.90 -19.17 18.16
CA PRO A 38 5.78 -18.36 18.98
C PRO A 38 5.17 -16.94 19.02
N SER A 39 4.99 -16.43 20.23
CA SER A 39 4.53 -15.05 20.40
C SER A 39 5.51 -14.14 19.68
N PRO A 40 5.03 -13.15 18.92
CA PRO A 40 5.92 -12.21 18.25
C PRO A 40 6.88 -11.56 19.26
N PRO A 41 8.11 -11.25 18.87
CA PRO A 41 9.09 -10.62 19.75
C PRO A 41 8.52 -9.30 20.29
N LYS A 42 8.63 -9.05 21.58
CA LYS A 42 8.13 -7.82 22.19
C LYS A 42 8.94 -6.63 21.68
N ILE A 43 8.24 -5.65 21.13
CA ILE A 43 8.81 -4.32 20.88
C ILE A 43 9.04 -3.67 22.25
N ASN A 44 10.27 -3.23 22.52
CA ASN A 44 10.64 -2.62 23.80
C ASN A 44 10.35 -1.11 23.77
N ALA A 45 9.10 -0.75 23.58
CA ALA A 45 8.61 0.63 23.54
C ALA A 45 7.27 0.74 24.26
N SER A 46 6.80 1.96 24.50
CA SER A 46 5.56 2.24 25.21
C SER A 46 4.35 1.87 24.34
N LEU A 47 3.33 1.26 24.93
CA LEU A 47 2.06 1.01 24.25
C LEU A 47 1.31 2.33 23.98
N VAL A 48 0.69 2.39 22.80
CA VAL A 48 -0.25 3.44 22.41
C VAL A 48 -1.62 2.80 22.27
N GLU A 49 -2.55 3.21 23.11
CA GLU A 49 -3.94 2.75 23.03
C GLU A 49 -4.66 3.50 21.90
N ALA A 50 -5.27 2.76 20.97
CA ALA A 50 -6.07 3.27 19.87
C ALA A 50 -5.42 4.48 19.13
N PRO A 51 -4.25 4.31 18.47
CA PRO A 51 -3.59 5.41 17.77
C PRO A 51 -4.46 5.95 16.62
N SER A 52 -4.53 7.27 16.50
CA SER A 52 -5.19 7.93 15.36
C SER A 52 -4.28 7.90 14.14
N LEU A 53 -4.37 6.81 13.35
CA LEU A 53 -3.49 6.56 12.23
C LEU A 53 -3.83 7.47 11.04
N LEU A 54 -2.85 8.24 10.58
CA LEU A 54 -2.90 9.01 9.33
C LEU A 54 -2.51 8.15 8.13
N TYR A 55 -1.50 7.31 8.33
CA TYR A 55 -0.91 6.43 7.33
C TYR A 55 -0.51 5.11 7.99
N LEU A 56 -0.57 4.05 7.21
CA LEU A 56 -0.21 2.69 7.58
C LEU A 56 0.62 2.09 6.46
N ASP A 57 1.67 1.38 6.82
CA ASP A 57 2.50 0.57 5.92
C ASP A 57 2.78 -0.78 6.60
N MET A 58 2.09 -1.81 6.14
CA MET A 58 2.24 -3.16 6.64
C MET A 58 3.23 -3.92 5.79
N LEU A 59 4.33 -4.30 6.39
CA LEU A 59 5.41 -5.06 5.73
C LEU A 59 5.01 -6.52 5.47
N ASN A 60 4.11 -7.05 6.31
CA ASN A 60 3.53 -8.39 6.21
C ASN A 60 2.26 -8.45 7.10
N GLU A 61 1.71 -9.65 7.29
CA GLU A 61 0.49 -9.85 8.07
C GLU A 61 0.58 -9.43 9.55
N LEU A 62 1.79 -9.29 10.09
CA LEU A 62 2.06 -9.01 11.50
C LEU A 62 2.78 -7.69 11.72
N ASP A 63 3.87 -7.47 10.98
CA ASP A 63 4.73 -6.31 11.18
C ASP A 63 4.29 -5.14 10.30
N GLY A 64 4.26 -3.95 10.90
CA GLY A 64 3.92 -2.72 10.19
C GLY A 64 4.27 -1.48 10.98
N TRP A 65 4.24 -0.36 10.27
CA TRP A 65 4.47 0.98 10.78
C TRP A 65 3.21 1.82 10.60
N GLY A 66 3.07 2.83 11.43
CA GLY A 66 2.00 3.82 11.31
C GLY A 66 2.49 5.23 11.64
N LEU A 67 1.96 6.19 10.91
CA LEU A 67 2.10 7.60 11.20
C LEU A 67 0.84 8.10 11.87
N THR A 68 0.99 8.85 12.97
CA THR A 68 -0.12 9.48 13.70
C THR A 68 0.06 10.99 13.75
N ASN A 69 -0.93 11.71 14.26
CA ASN A 69 -0.81 13.14 14.54
C ASN A 69 0.25 13.48 15.61
N SER A 70 0.72 12.48 16.36
CA SER A 70 1.63 12.67 17.50
C SER A 70 2.99 12.02 17.31
N GLY A 71 3.18 11.17 16.30
CA GLY A 71 4.44 10.49 16.07
C GLY A 71 4.34 9.23 15.23
N ILE A 72 5.35 8.40 15.38
CA ILE A 72 5.52 7.15 14.65
C ILE A 72 5.18 6.00 15.60
N VAL A 73 4.36 5.08 15.12
CA VAL A 73 4.00 3.87 15.87
C VAL A 73 4.34 2.61 15.08
N ARG A 74 4.52 1.51 15.78
CA ARG A 74 4.84 0.22 15.19
C ARG A 74 3.97 -0.89 15.77
N THR A 75 3.60 -1.85 14.93
CA THR A 75 2.91 -3.10 15.31
C THR A 75 3.74 -4.32 14.92
N ASN A 76 3.54 -5.45 15.62
CA ASN A 76 4.05 -6.76 15.23
C ASN A 76 3.02 -7.88 15.47
N ASP A 77 1.75 -7.50 15.51
CA ASP A 77 0.62 -8.42 15.67
C ASP A 77 -0.54 -8.09 14.71
N GLY A 78 -0.21 -7.41 13.61
CA GLY A 78 -1.15 -7.09 12.55
C GLY A 78 -2.07 -5.92 12.84
N GLY A 79 -1.62 -4.99 13.68
CA GLY A 79 -2.35 -3.76 14.00
C GLY A 79 -3.27 -3.87 15.21
N ILE A 80 -3.17 -4.95 16.00
CA ILE A 80 -3.95 -5.13 17.23
C ILE A 80 -3.37 -4.27 18.35
N THR A 81 -2.03 -4.29 18.48
CA THR A 81 -1.31 -3.46 19.45
C THR A 81 -0.28 -2.57 18.76
N TRP A 82 -0.09 -1.38 19.30
CA TRP A 82 0.80 -0.37 18.74
C TRP A 82 1.78 0.14 19.79
N TYR A 83 2.99 0.42 19.38
CA TYR A 83 4.08 0.89 20.23
C TYR A 83 4.61 2.23 19.71
N ASP A 84 4.83 3.17 20.62
CA ASP A 84 5.42 4.47 20.31
C ASP A 84 6.93 4.30 20.05
N VAL A 85 7.33 4.59 18.83
CA VAL A 85 8.72 4.57 18.37
C VAL A 85 9.14 5.92 17.78
N THR A 86 8.49 6.97 18.19
CA THR A 86 8.73 8.34 17.73
C THR A 86 10.17 8.79 18.06
N PRO A 87 10.89 9.41 17.12
CA PRO A 87 12.19 10.00 17.39
C PRO A 87 12.13 10.99 18.57
N PRO A 88 13.05 10.91 19.55
CA PRO A 88 13.06 11.83 20.68
C PRO A 88 13.14 13.30 20.24
N GLY A 89 12.21 14.12 20.74
CA GLY A 89 12.14 15.54 20.40
C GLY A 89 11.46 15.87 19.07
N LEU A 90 10.99 14.89 18.33
CA LEU A 90 10.12 15.11 17.18
C LEU A 90 8.78 15.65 17.68
N THR A 91 8.37 16.79 17.15
CA THR A 91 7.01 17.31 17.30
C THR A 91 6.34 17.21 15.94
N VAL A 92 5.28 16.41 15.87
CA VAL A 92 4.45 16.29 14.65
C VAL A 92 3.43 17.42 14.69
N GLU A 93 3.64 18.45 13.88
CA GLU A 93 2.66 19.52 13.69
C GLU A 93 1.98 19.34 12.33
N GLY A 94 0.85 18.68 12.34
CA GLY A 94 0.04 18.50 11.13
C GLY A 94 0.55 17.41 10.16
N GLU A 95 0.06 17.45 8.91
CA GLU A 95 0.29 16.43 7.87
C GLU A 95 1.63 16.61 7.12
N SER A 96 2.63 17.27 7.71
CA SER A 96 3.84 17.72 7.01
C SER A 96 5.02 16.76 7.10
N LEU A 97 4.82 15.52 7.53
CA LEU A 97 5.88 14.52 7.58
C LEU A 97 5.88 13.64 6.33
N ASP A 98 7.06 13.46 5.76
CA ASP A 98 7.31 12.39 4.80
C ASP A 98 8.04 11.25 5.50
N ALA A 99 7.54 10.03 5.39
CA ALA A 99 8.09 8.86 6.05
C ALA A 99 8.21 7.69 5.09
N VAL A 100 9.31 6.97 5.19
CA VAL A 100 9.57 5.73 4.44
C VAL A 100 9.88 4.62 5.43
N PHE A 101 9.16 3.53 5.31
CA PHE A 101 9.35 2.31 6.10
C PHE A 101 9.84 1.21 5.16
N LEU A 102 11.14 0.94 5.16
CA LEU A 102 11.75 0.00 4.23
C LEU A 102 11.50 -1.46 4.66
N ASP A 103 11.68 -1.71 5.95
CA ASP A 103 11.51 -3.02 6.57
C ASP A 103 11.23 -2.88 8.07
N ALA A 104 11.31 -3.99 8.82
CA ALA A 104 11.02 -3.99 10.25
C ALA A 104 12.04 -3.19 11.08
N ASP A 105 13.23 -2.94 10.58
CA ASP A 105 14.32 -2.29 11.30
C ASP A 105 14.62 -0.89 10.78
N HIS A 106 14.44 -0.64 9.47
CA HIS A 106 14.86 0.59 8.81
C HIS A 106 13.68 1.50 8.45
N ALA A 107 13.75 2.73 8.91
CA ALA A 107 12.80 3.80 8.57
C ALA A 107 13.48 5.15 8.51
N TRP A 108 12.90 6.04 7.71
CA TRP A 108 13.30 7.45 7.57
C TRP A 108 12.08 8.34 7.79
N VAL A 109 12.28 9.44 8.47
CA VAL A 109 11.25 10.47 8.69
C VAL A 109 11.86 11.82 8.39
N GLN A 110 11.32 12.51 7.41
CA GLN A 110 11.71 13.86 7.03
C GLN A 110 10.77 14.88 7.67
N VAL A 111 11.33 15.89 8.28
CA VAL A 111 10.62 16.99 8.94
C VAL A 111 11.04 18.29 8.28
N PRO A 112 10.10 19.09 7.74
CA PRO A 112 10.42 20.38 7.13
C PRO A 112 10.92 21.40 8.15
N ASP A 113 11.85 22.26 7.74
CA ASP A 113 12.11 23.51 8.43
C ASP A 113 11.24 24.62 7.81
N MET A 114 10.12 24.91 8.45
CA MET A 114 9.15 25.88 7.93
C MET A 114 9.70 27.32 7.85
N ASN A 115 10.81 27.64 8.55
CA ASN A 115 11.44 28.95 8.45
C ASN A 115 12.32 29.09 7.21
N ASN A 116 12.79 27.96 6.68
CA ASN A 116 13.69 27.89 5.53
C ASN A 116 13.07 27.03 4.39
N TYR A 117 11.76 26.91 4.35
CA TYR A 117 11.04 26.20 3.29
C TYR A 117 11.28 26.87 1.93
N PRO A 118 11.54 26.11 0.84
CA PRO A 118 11.58 24.65 0.72
C PRO A 118 12.99 24.05 0.90
N ASP A 119 13.99 24.81 1.32
CA ASP A 119 15.41 24.51 1.13
C ASP A 119 16.07 23.81 2.34
N ALA A 120 15.33 23.53 3.41
CA ALA A 120 15.90 22.90 4.61
C ALA A 120 14.91 22.01 5.35
N GLY A 121 15.46 20.96 5.97
CA GLY A 121 14.73 20.05 6.82
C GLY A 121 15.66 19.20 7.69
N THR A 122 15.06 18.31 8.45
CA THR A 122 15.76 17.32 9.27
C THR A 122 15.33 15.93 8.85
N LEU A 123 16.27 15.05 8.59
CA LEU A 123 16.03 13.64 8.30
C LEU A 123 16.42 12.79 9.50
N TYR A 124 15.45 12.12 10.09
CA TYR A 124 15.62 11.10 11.12
C TYR A 124 15.73 9.74 10.49
N ARG A 125 16.55 8.84 11.08
CA ARG A 125 16.79 7.47 10.59
C ARG A 125 16.90 6.51 11.75
N THR A 126 16.32 5.34 11.59
CA THR A 126 16.48 4.20 12.50
C THR A 126 16.96 2.96 11.73
N ALA A 127 17.66 2.07 12.42
CA ALA A 127 18.08 0.75 11.95
C ALA A 127 17.81 -0.34 13.01
N ASP A 128 16.92 -0.07 13.95
CA ASP A 128 16.54 -0.97 15.04
C ASP A 128 15.03 -0.91 15.35
N GLY A 129 14.23 -0.62 14.34
CA GLY A 129 12.78 -0.59 14.45
C GLY A 129 12.24 0.61 15.24
N GLY A 130 12.96 1.73 15.23
CA GLY A 130 12.56 2.95 15.91
C GLY A 130 12.92 3.01 17.39
N LEU A 131 13.70 2.05 17.89
CA LEU A 131 14.14 2.07 19.30
C LEU A 131 15.21 3.14 19.53
N THR A 132 16.05 3.38 18.52
CA THR A 132 16.98 4.52 18.50
C THR A 132 16.94 5.24 17.15
N TRP A 133 17.19 6.53 17.19
CA TRP A 133 17.19 7.39 16.01
C TRP A 133 18.45 8.25 15.93
N THR A 134 18.97 8.39 14.72
CA THR A 134 19.97 9.38 14.36
C THR A 134 19.33 10.43 13.45
N PHE A 135 19.90 11.64 13.38
CA PHE A 135 19.37 12.67 12.50
C PHE A 135 20.47 13.56 11.93
N ASN A 136 20.18 14.18 10.80
CA ASN A 136 21.01 15.22 10.18
C ASN A 136 20.14 16.24 9.44
N ALA A 137 20.70 17.44 9.22
CA ALA A 137 20.08 18.43 8.35
C ALA A 137 20.14 17.98 6.88
N VAL A 138 19.08 18.30 6.12
CA VAL A 138 18.97 18.06 4.68
C VAL A 138 18.59 19.36 3.95
N GLN A 139 18.85 19.41 2.65
CA GLN A 139 18.64 20.58 1.79
C GLN A 139 17.30 20.54 1.04
N PHE A 140 16.27 20.03 1.71
CA PHE A 140 14.88 19.98 1.23
C PHE A 140 13.92 19.90 2.42
N SER A 141 12.70 20.37 2.22
CA SER A 141 11.69 20.43 3.29
C SER A 141 10.58 19.38 3.16
N GLY A 142 10.47 18.68 2.04
CA GLY A 142 9.42 17.67 1.82
C GLY A 142 9.29 17.31 0.36
N GLY A 143 8.49 16.28 0.07
CA GLY A 143 8.27 15.76 -1.27
C GLY A 143 8.03 14.26 -1.26
N HIS A 144 8.63 13.54 -2.20
CA HIS A 144 8.54 12.08 -2.30
C HIS A 144 9.92 11.45 -2.07
N MET A 145 10.08 10.83 -0.92
CA MET A 145 11.28 10.10 -0.54
C MET A 145 11.05 8.59 -0.77
N THR A 146 12.06 7.90 -1.30
CA THR A 146 12.02 6.44 -1.49
C THR A 146 13.39 5.86 -1.24
N PHE A 147 13.48 4.78 -0.48
CA PHE A 147 14.70 4.01 -0.28
C PHE A 147 14.60 2.66 -0.95
N LEU A 148 15.63 2.29 -1.71
CA LEU A 148 15.76 1.00 -2.40
C LEU A 148 16.35 -0.07 -1.49
N ASN A 149 17.15 0.36 -0.54
CA ASN A 149 17.79 -0.40 0.52
C ASN A 149 18.26 0.57 1.62
N GLU A 150 18.92 0.07 2.64
CA GLU A 150 19.42 0.87 3.77
C GLU A 150 20.38 2.03 3.41
N ASN A 151 20.99 1.98 2.20
CA ASN A 151 21.97 2.97 1.76
C ASN A 151 21.48 3.84 0.61
N ASP A 152 20.77 3.24 -0.35
CA ASP A 152 20.44 3.86 -1.63
C ASP A 152 19.04 4.44 -1.59
N GLY A 153 18.91 5.72 -1.83
CA GLY A 153 17.62 6.40 -1.81
C GLY A 153 17.53 7.57 -2.79
N TRP A 154 16.32 7.97 -3.06
CA TRP A 154 15.93 9.11 -3.88
C TRP A 154 15.01 10.05 -3.13
N MET A 155 15.08 11.32 -3.47
CA MET A 155 14.15 12.35 -3.01
C MET A 155 13.77 13.26 -4.17
N MET A 156 12.48 13.38 -4.46
CA MET A 156 11.92 14.44 -5.29
C MET A 156 11.34 15.50 -4.36
N ALA A 157 12.09 16.56 -4.12
CA ALA A 157 11.70 17.66 -3.27
C ALA A 157 10.69 18.56 -3.99
N ASP A 158 9.62 18.94 -3.30
CA ASP A 158 8.62 19.91 -3.76
C ASP A 158 9.12 21.33 -3.48
N LEU A 159 9.29 22.11 -4.55
CA LEU A 159 9.71 23.50 -4.48
C LEU A 159 8.54 24.50 -4.62
N GLY A 160 7.34 23.97 -4.82
CA GLY A 160 6.10 24.70 -4.94
C GLY A 160 5.33 24.39 -6.22
N ALA A 161 4.00 24.48 -6.12
CA ALA A 161 3.08 24.20 -7.21
C ALA A 161 2.07 25.35 -7.37
N GLY A 162 1.66 25.61 -8.60
CA GLY A 162 0.63 26.60 -8.91
C GLY A 162 0.26 26.62 -10.39
N ALA A 163 -1.00 26.95 -10.68
CA ALA A 163 -1.53 27.10 -12.03
C ALA A 163 -1.21 25.94 -13.00
N GLY A 164 -1.24 24.70 -12.47
CA GLY A 164 -0.96 23.50 -13.26
C GLY A 164 0.52 23.22 -13.53
N SER A 165 1.40 23.87 -12.80
CA SER A 165 2.86 23.71 -12.85
C SER A 165 3.41 23.41 -11.46
N MET A 166 4.49 22.64 -11.41
CA MET A 166 5.17 22.27 -10.14
C MET A 166 6.68 22.27 -10.35
N ALA A 167 7.38 23.04 -9.55
CA ALA A 167 8.83 23.03 -9.49
C ALA A 167 9.28 21.92 -8.54
N VAL A 168 10.30 21.16 -8.95
CA VAL A 168 10.88 20.08 -8.18
C VAL A 168 12.39 20.07 -8.26
N SER A 169 13.03 19.50 -7.27
CA SER A 169 14.44 19.13 -7.29
C SER A 169 14.59 17.64 -6.97
N VAL A 170 15.49 16.96 -7.66
CA VAL A 170 15.73 15.53 -7.44
C VAL A 170 17.10 15.32 -6.83
N PHE A 171 17.14 14.56 -5.76
CA PHE A 171 18.35 14.20 -5.03
C PHE A 171 18.51 12.68 -4.95
N VAL A 172 19.75 12.24 -4.81
CA VAL A 172 20.13 10.83 -4.63
C VAL A 172 21.08 10.73 -3.44
N THR A 173 20.88 9.70 -2.62
CA THR A 173 21.80 9.30 -1.54
C THR A 173 22.36 7.91 -1.79
N LYS A 174 23.55 7.61 -1.23
CA LYS A 174 24.23 6.30 -1.26
C LYS A 174 24.76 5.91 0.13
N ASP A 175 24.33 6.61 1.15
CA ASP A 175 24.77 6.46 2.54
C ASP A 175 23.61 6.53 3.53
N GLY A 176 22.43 6.10 3.10
CA GLY A 176 21.24 6.05 3.92
C GLY A 176 20.66 7.43 4.27
N GLY A 177 20.91 8.44 3.44
CA GLY A 177 20.42 9.80 3.66
C GLY A 177 21.31 10.65 4.57
N VAL A 178 22.55 10.23 4.86
CA VAL A 178 23.53 11.08 5.58
C VAL A 178 23.92 12.26 4.71
N THR A 179 24.17 11.98 3.43
CA THR A 179 24.46 13.01 2.42
C THR A 179 23.57 12.81 1.19
N TRP A 180 23.24 13.93 0.54
CA TRP A 180 22.42 13.95 -0.66
C TRP A 180 23.09 14.75 -1.76
N SER A 181 23.05 14.22 -2.97
CA SER A 181 23.53 14.89 -4.17
C SER A 181 22.34 15.38 -4.99
N GLN A 182 22.25 16.68 -5.24
CA GLN A 182 21.26 17.23 -6.15
C GLN A 182 21.62 16.85 -7.59
N MET A 183 20.71 16.17 -8.25
CA MET A 183 20.87 15.67 -9.62
C MET A 183 20.14 16.54 -10.63
N PHE A 184 19.01 17.14 -10.22
CA PHE A 184 18.11 17.88 -11.11
C PHE A 184 17.38 18.99 -10.37
N ILE A 185 17.05 20.05 -11.10
CA ILE A 185 16.14 21.09 -10.66
C ILE A 185 15.49 21.74 -11.89
N ASN A 186 14.18 22.02 -11.84
CA ASN A 186 13.44 22.74 -12.88
C ASN A 186 12.84 24.06 -12.43
N ASP A 187 13.23 24.58 -11.25
CA ASP A 187 12.83 25.94 -10.86
C ASP A 187 13.48 26.97 -11.82
N PRO A 188 12.71 27.71 -12.61
CA PRO A 188 13.24 28.64 -13.60
C PRO A 188 14.04 29.79 -12.99
N ASN A 189 13.93 30.03 -11.69
CA ASN A 189 14.73 31.04 -10.98
C ASN A 189 16.11 30.49 -10.54
N HIS A 190 16.33 29.21 -10.59
CA HIS A 190 17.59 28.58 -10.19
C HIS A 190 18.58 28.55 -11.39
N PRO A 191 19.86 28.95 -11.20
CA PRO A 191 20.83 29.06 -12.30
C PRO A 191 21.17 27.72 -12.96
N ALA A 192 20.94 26.58 -12.27
CA ALA A 192 21.17 25.23 -12.78
C ALA A 192 19.88 24.56 -13.31
N ALA A 193 18.79 25.29 -13.46
CA ALA A 193 17.53 24.74 -13.95
C ALA A 193 17.68 24.13 -15.36
N THR A 194 17.05 22.99 -15.57
CA THR A 194 16.96 22.32 -16.87
C THR A 194 15.51 22.02 -17.20
N GLU A 195 15.21 21.89 -18.49
CA GLU A 195 13.83 21.69 -18.99
C GLU A 195 13.53 20.23 -19.39
N THR A 196 14.43 19.29 -19.09
CA THR A 196 14.23 17.88 -19.47
C THR A 196 13.03 17.26 -18.74
N LEU A 197 12.72 17.71 -17.51
CA LEU A 197 11.45 17.48 -16.84
C LEU A 197 10.70 18.80 -16.81
N PRO A 198 9.61 18.98 -17.60
CA PRO A 198 8.94 20.27 -17.72
C PRO A 198 8.43 20.81 -16.40
N LEU A 199 8.46 22.14 -16.24
CA LEU A 199 7.79 22.82 -15.13
C LEU A 199 6.28 22.57 -15.16
N GLY A 200 5.66 22.60 -16.34
CA GLY A 200 4.24 22.31 -16.55
C GLY A 200 3.89 20.88 -16.16
N GLY A 201 2.68 20.70 -15.61
CA GLY A 201 2.22 19.44 -15.00
C GLY A 201 2.53 19.34 -13.51
N ILE A 202 1.66 18.65 -12.78
CA ILE A 202 1.83 18.33 -11.37
C ILE A 202 2.45 16.94 -11.24
N LYS A 203 3.59 16.84 -10.57
CA LYS A 203 4.32 15.60 -10.35
C LYS A 203 3.69 14.87 -9.17
N GLY A 204 3.23 13.64 -9.39
CA GLY A 204 2.51 12.85 -8.38
C GLY A 204 3.40 11.96 -7.52
N GLY A 205 4.56 11.58 -8.02
CA GLY A 205 5.49 10.71 -7.29
C GLY A 205 6.71 10.32 -8.10
N LEU A 206 7.76 9.95 -7.39
CA LEU A 206 9.02 9.42 -7.92
C LEU A 206 9.12 7.94 -7.58
N VAL A 207 9.30 7.09 -8.58
CA VAL A 207 9.38 5.63 -8.44
C VAL A 207 10.70 5.12 -9.02
N PRO A 208 11.73 4.93 -8.20
CA PRO A 208 13.01 4.38 -8.64
C PRO A 208 12.98 2.86 -8.74
N ILE A 209 13.71 2.32 -9.72
CA ILE A 209 14.01 0.88 -9.83
C ILE A 209 15.40 0.59 -9.28
N ASN A 210 16.30 1.53 -9.47
CA ASN A 210 17.69 1.49 -8.99
C ASN A 210 18.25 2.93 -8.94
N LEU A 211 19.53 3.10 -8.60
CA LEU A 211 20.16 4.44 -8.54
C LEU A 211 20.33 5.15 -9.89
N ARG A 212 20.03 4.51 -11.02
CA ARG A 212 20.14 5.11 -12.36
C ARG A 212 18.80 5.38 -12.99
N THR A 213 17.84 4.48 -12.78
CA THR A 213 16.57 4.46 -13.47
C THR A 213 15.45 4.75 -12.50
N ALA A 214 14.68 5.78 -12.80
CA ALA A 214 13.50 6.16 -12.04
C ALA A 214 12.43 6.76 -12.95
N TRP A 215 11.21 6.82 -12.43
CA TRP A 215 10.02 7.32 -13.09
C TRP A 215 9.39 8.44 -12.31
N ILE A 216 8.79 9.40 -13.01
CA ILE A 216 7.88 10.40 -12.43
C ILE A 216 6.58 10.35 -13.19
N GLY A 217 5.50 9.98 -12.49
CA GLY A 217 4.14 10.08 -12.95
C GLY A 217 3.47 11.36 -12.46
N GLY A 218 2.33 11.71 -13.06
CA GLY A 218 1.60 12.89 -12.62
C GLY A 218 0.40 13.22 -13.49
N VAL A 219 0.01 14.48 -13.49
CA VAL A 219 -1.10 15.01 -14.29
C VAL A 219 -0.69 16.23 -15.07
N THR A 220 -1.14 16.30 -16.32
CA THR A 220 -1.21 17.53 -17.12
C THR A 220 -2.66 17.79 -17.48
N TYR A 221 -3.06 19.06 -17.46
CA TYR A 221 -4.44 19.46 -17.79
C TYR A 221 -4.67 19.59 -19.30
N SER A 222 -3.90 18.82 -20.09
CA SER A 222 -4.05 18.71 -21.54
C SER A 222 -4.75 17.39 -21.87
N PRO A 223 -5.85 17.41 -22.63
CA PRO A 223 -6.54 16.18 -23.04
C PRO A 223 -5.62 15.22 -23.78
N ALA A 224 -5.87 13.93 -23.62
CA ALA A 224 -5.14 12.83 -24.27
C ALA A 224 -3.61 12.84 -24.02
N THR A 225 -3.17 13.48 -22.95
CA THR A 225 -1.74 13.53 -22.59
C THR A 225 -1.53 12.94 -21.21
N VAL A 226 -0.55 12.05 -21.09
CA VAL A 226 -0.12 11.48 -19.79
C VAL A 226 1.19 12.15 -19.39
N TYR A 227 1.25 12.63 -18.15
CA TYR A 227 2.51 13.08 -17.57
C TYR A 227 3.25 11.85 -17.06
N LEU A 228 4.18 11.33 -17.83
CA LEU A 228 5.03 10.21 -17.48
C LEU A 228 6.43 10.43 -18.05
N TYR A 229 7.42 10.45 -17.18
CA TYR A 229 8.82 10.69 -17.52
C TYR A 229 9.71 9.62 -16.88
N ARG A 230 10.79 9.28 -17.58
CA ARG A 230 11.81 8.33 -17.15
C ARG A 230 13.18 8.97 -17.21
N THR A 231 14.03 8.63 -16.26
CA THR A 231 15.47 8.86 -16.27
C THR A 231 16.22 7.53 -16.30
N ASP A 232 17.39 7.52 -16.97
CA ASP A 232 18.34 6.40 -16.98
C ASP A 232 19.75 6.85 -16.60
N ASP A 233 19.89 8.06 -16.04
CA ASP A 233 21.14 8.69 -15.67
C ASP A 233 21.14 9.30 -14.26
N SER A 234 20.42 8.67 -13.34
CA SER A 234 20.31 9.09 -11.94
C SER A 234 19.55 10.40 -11.73
N GLY A 235 18.62 10.73 -12.62
CA GLY A 235 17.80 11.92 -12.52
C GLY A 235 18.39 13.17 -13.17
N ILE A 236 19.55 13.09 -13.85
CA ILE A 236 20.18 14.25 -14.50
C ILE A 236 19.32 14.72 -15.68
N THR A 237 18.84 13.77 -16.49
CA THR A 237 17.94 14.06 -17.61
C THR A 237 16.71 13.17 -17.58
N TRP A 238 15.61 13.69 -18.13
CA TRP A 238 14.30 13.03 -18.15
C TRP A 238 13.75 12.99 -19.57
N SER A 239 13.18 11.88 -19.96
CA SER A 239 12.54 11.68 -21.26
C SER A 239 11.07 11.32 -21.06
N GLN A 240 10.20 11.94 -21.84
CA GLN A 240 8.77 11.62 -21.82
C GLN A 240 8.53 10.21 -22.35
N VAL A 241 7.66 9.48 -21.67
CA VAL A 241 7.18 8.17 -22.08
C VAL A 241 5.71 8.29 -22.48
N ASN A 242 5.38 7.80 -23.66
CA ASN A 242 4.02 7.82 -24.16
C ASN A 242 3.33 6.49 -23.83
N LEU A 243 2.19 6.57 -23.19
CA LEU A 243 1.28 5.44 -23.03
C LEU A 243 0.20 5.50 -24.12
N GLU A 244 -0.10 4.36 -24.72
CA GLU A 244 -1.25 4.22 -25.60
C GLU A 244 -2.53 4.30 -24.76
N LEU A 245 -3.31 5.36 -24.93
CA LEU A 245 -4.57 5.53 -24.19
C LEU A 245 -5.66 4.61 -24.77
N PRO A 246 -6.66 4.23 -23.94
CA PRO A 246 -7.84 3.54 -24.45
C PRO A 246 -8.50 4.31 -25.57
N ALA A 247 -8.97 3.62 -26.61
CA ALA A 247 -9.48 4.21 -27.86
C ALA A 247 -10.60 5.25 -27.65
N ASP A 248 -11.34 5.14 -26.56
CA ASP A 248 -12.44 6.03 -26.17
C ASP A 248 -12.01 7.17 -25.21
N ALA A 249 -10.73 7.30 -24.89
CA ALA A 249 -10.19 8.34 -24.01
C ALA A 249 -9.88 9.66 -24.71
N GLY A 250 -10.15 9.80 -26.00
CA GLY A 250 -9.62 10.84 -26.91
C GLY A 250 -9.73 12.31 -26.51
N SER A 251 -10.66 12.70 -25.61
CA SER A 251 -10.76 14.08 -25.08
C SER A 251 -10.69 14.14 -23.56
N SER A 252 -10.43 13.01 -22.91
CA SER A 252 -10.37 12.89 -21.46
C SER A 252 -9.03 13.39 -20.92
N GLU A 253 -9.04 13.89 -19.70
CA GLU A 253 -7.80 14.07 -18.94
C GLU A 253 -7.33 12.72 -18.38
N ALA A 254 -6.02 12.52 -18.38
CA ALA A 254 -5.39 11.31 -17.88
C ALA A 254 -4.32 11.67 -16.85
N ALA A 255 -4.34 10.97 -15.72
CA ALA A 255 -3.38 11.17 -14.64
C ALA A 255 -2.84 9.83 -14.16
N VAL A 256 -1.53 9.72 -13.94
CA VAL A 256 -0.94 8.61 -13.22
C VAL A 256 -1.37 8.73 -11.77
N ALA A 257 -2.28 7.86 -11.35
CA ALA A 257 -2.83 7.84 -10.00
C ALA A 257 -1.92 7.04 -9.04
N GLU A 258 -1.37 5.94 -9.54
CA GLU A 258 -0.43 5.10 -8.81
C GLU A 258 0.53 4.44 -9.80
N MET A 259 1.78 4.29 -9.39
CA MET A 259 2.80 3.52 -10.13
C MET A 259 3.71 2.82 -9.13
N LYS A 260 3.95 1.52 -9.35
CA LYS A 260 4.83 0.72 -8.49
C LYS A 260 5.56 -0.32 -9.31
N PHE A 261 6.85 -0.48 -9.06
CA PHE A 261 7.61 -1.65 -9.47
C PHE A 261 7.66 -2.62 -8.30
N VAL A 262 7.15 -3.81 -8.52
CA VAL A 262 7.10 -4.88 -7.49
C VAL A 262 8.37 -5.72 -7.48
N ASN A 263 9.17 -5.59 -8.52
CA ASN A 263 10.55 -6.07 -8.63
C ASN A 263 11.28 -5.29 -9.74
N ALA A 264 12.51 -5.66 -10.05
CA ALA A 264 13.32 -4.94 -11.04
C ALA A 264 12.73 -4.92 -12.46
N ASN A 265 11.88 -5.87 -12.84
CA ASN A 265 11.34 -6.00 -14.19
C ASN A 265 9.85 -5.69 -14.26
N ASP A 266 9.08 -6.11 -13.23
CA ASP A 266 7.63 -6.02 -13.25
C ASP A 266 7.15 -4.75 -12.54
N GLY A 267 6.37 -3.96 -13.25
CA GLY A 267 5.76 -2.74 -12.76
C GLY A 267 4.36 -2.52 -13.29
N PHE A 268 3.61 -1.69 -12.60
CA PHE A 268 2.23 -1.37 -12.92
C PHE A 268 1.98 0.14 -12.87
N ILE A 269 1.04 0.59 -13.67
CA ILE A 269 0.47 1.95 -13.61
C ILE A 269 -1.05 1.84 -13.51
N ALA A 270 -1.65 2.54 -12.54
CA ALA A 270 -3.06 2.87 -12.53
C ALA A 270 -3.25 4.28 -13.11
N LEU A 271 -3.88 4.36 -14.26
CA LEU A 271 -4.15 5.61 -14.95
C LEU A 271 -5.61 6.00 -14.73
N ARG A 272 -5.83 7.09 -14.00
CA ARG A 272 -7.14 7.69 -13.84
C ARG A 272 -7.50 8.46 -15.11
N ILE A 273 -8.68 8.18 -15.66
CA ILE A 273 -9.23 8.85 -16.84
C ILE A 273 -10.50 9.58 -16.40
N THR A 274 -10.54 10.89 -16.64
CA THR A 274 -11.65 11.77 -16.28
C THR A 274 -12.22 12.43 -17.53
N GLY A 275 -13.52 12.22 -17.77
CA GLY A 275 -14.24 12.72 -18.94
C GLY A 275 -15.74 12.63 -18.68
N GLU A 276 -16.51 12.08 -19.65
CA GLU A 276 -17.94 11.81 -19.46
C GLU A 276 -18.22 10.83 -18.30
N SER A 277 -17.27 9.93 -18.04
CA SER A 277 -17.27 9.02 -16.88
C SER A 277 -15.88 8.92 -16.28
N TYR A 278 -15.84 8.65 -14.97
CA TYR A 278 -14.61 8.36 -14.25
C TYR A 278 -14.29 6.87 -14.37
N ARG A 279 -13.04 6.55 -14.70
CA ARG A 279 -12.58 5.16 -14.85
C ARG A 279 -11.08 5.07 -14.64
N THR A 280 -10.62 3.85 -14.36
CA THR A 280 -9.21 3.53 -14.16
C THR A 280 -8.77 2.47 -15.16
N ALA A 281 -7.74 2.78 -15.94
CA ALA A 281 -7.04 1.86 -16.82
C ALA A 281 -5.73 1.41 -16.16
N PHE A 282 -5.35 0.16 -16.37
CA PHE A 282 -4.13 -0.40 -15.80
C PHE A 282 -3.16 -0.76 -16.91
N TYR A 283 -1.88 -0.51 -16.65
CA TYR A 283 -0.78 -0.90 -17.52
C TYR A 283 0.18 -1.77 -16.77
N VAL A 284 0.82 -2.69 -17.49
CA VAL A 284 1.85 -3.58 -16.97
C VAL A 284 3.10 -3.50 -17.83
N THR A 285 4.23 -3.62 -17.18
CA THR A 285 5.54 -3.85 -17.81
C THR A 285 6.18 -5.10 -17.23
N HIS A 286 7.00 -5.79 -18.04
CA HIS A 286 7.81 -6.94 -17.67
C HIS A 286 9.30 -6.75 -18.06
N ASP A 287 9.66 -5.53 -18.47
CA ASP A 287 10.97 -5.17 -18.98
C ASP A 287 11.50 -3.86 -18.37
N SER A 288 11.23 -3.65 -17.07
CA SER A 288 11.67 -2.45 -16.33
C SER A 288 11.09 -1.14 -16.88
N GLY A 289 9.94 -1.24 -17.57
CA GLY A 289 9.24 -0.09 -18.16
C GLY A 289 9.76 0.33 -19.55
N ASP A 290 10.57 -0.49 -20.21
CA ASP A 290 10.96 -0.23 -21.60
C ASP A 290 9.73 -0.30 -22.51
N THR A 291 8.78 -1.18 -22.20
CA THR A 291 7.45 -1.23 -22.81
C THR A 291 6.34 -1.33 -21.77
N TRP A 292 5.20 -0.69 -22.07
CA TRP A 292 4.00 -0.73 -21.25
C TRP A 292 2.83 -1.25 -22.07
N SER A 293 2.10 -2.22 -21.54
CA SER A 293 0.94 -2.82 -22.18
C SER A 293 -0.33 -2.45 -21.41
N LEU A 294 -1.31 -1.90 -22.11
CA LEU A 294 -2.65 -1.65 -21.56
C LEU A 294 -3.34 -2.98 -21.25
N LEU A 295 -3.82 -3.14 -20.02
CA LEU A 295 -4.60 -4.31 -19.63
C LEU A 295 -6.02 -4.26 -20.23
N PRO A 296 -6.63 -5.43 -20.52
CA PRO A 296 -7.88 -5.50 -21.28
C PRO A 296 -9.09 -4.93 -20.54
N THR A 297 -9.05 -4.89 -19.20
CA THR A 297 -10.17 -4.47 -18.38
C THR A 297 -9.94 -3.05 -17.85
N ILE A 298 -10.87 -2.15 -18.18
CA ILE A 298 -10.93 -0.80 -17.60
C ILE A 298 -12.00 -0.83 -16.52
N LEU A 299 -11.63 -0.47 -15.29
CA LEU A 299 -12.53 -0.49 -14.16
C LEU A 299 -13.31 0.83 -14.01
N PRO A 300 -14.57 0.76 -13.57
CA PRO A 300 -15.39 1.95 -13.35
C PRO A 300 -14.93 2.71 -12.09
N GLY A 301 -15.01 4.03 -12.16
CA GLY A 301 -14.63 4.94 -11.08
C GLY A 301 -13.15 5.26 -11.05
N THR A 302 -12.81 6.19 -10.18
CA THR A 302 -11.45 6.50 -9.77
C THR A 302 -11.31 6.14 -8.30
N GLY A 303 -10.16 5.70 -7.87
CA GLY A 303 -10.00 5.23 -6.49
C GLY A 303 -8.56 4.99 -6.12
N THR A 304 -8.37 4.18 -5.10
CA THR A 304 -7.06 3.80 -4.58
C THR A 304 -6.68 2.41 -5.09
N THR A 305 -5.45 2.27 -5.53
CA THR A 305 -4.89 1.00 -5.99
C THR A 305 -3.75 0.59 -5.07
N ASP A 306 -3.66 -0.70 -4.78
CA ASP A 306 -2.47 -1.29 -4.21
C ASP A 306 -1.94 -2.40 -5.14
N PHE A 307 -0.73 -2.23 -5.63
CA PHE A 307 0.02 -3.22 -6.40
C PHE A 307 0.83 -4.07 -5.43
N VAL A 308 0.22 -5.16 -4.99
CA VAL A 308 0.73 -6.01 -3.90
C VAL A 308 1.92 -6.86 -4.36
N SER A 309 1.80 -7.48 -5.53
CA SER A 309 2.84 -8.32 -6.11
C SER A 309 2.77 -8.33 -7.64
N ALA A 310 3.67 -9.05 -8.30
CA ALA A 310 3.63 -9.23 -9.76
C ALA A 310 2.35 -9.90 -10.28
N GLN A 311 1.52 -10.46 -9.39
CA GLN A 311 0.27 -11.14 -9.76
C GLN A 311 -0.96 -10.50 -9.09
N GLU A 312 -0.79 -9.83 -7.95
CA GLU A 312 -1.90 -9.41 -7.10
C GLU A 312 -2.05 -7.90 -7.11
N ILE A 313 -3.27 -7.46 -7.43
CA ILE A 313 -3.65 -6.05 -7.44
C ILE A 313 -4.99 -5.93 -6.72
N VAL A 314 -5.09 -4.93 -5.84
CA VAL A 314 -6.34 -4.55 -5.18
C VAL A 314 -6.68 -3.12 -5.57
N PHE A 315 -7.92 -2.91 -6.01
CA PHE A 315 -8.43 -1.59 -6.36
C PHE A 315 -9.76 -1.34 -5.66
N TYR A 316 -9.87 -0.22 -4.98
CA TYR A 316 -11.12 0.26 -4.37
C TYR A 316 -11.59 1.51 -5.09
N ASN A 317 -12.77 1.47 -5.71
CA ASN A 317 -13.31 2.57 -6.51
C ASN A 317 -14.20 3.56 -5.73
N GLY A 318 -14.18 3.49 -4.40
CA GLY A 318 -15.05 4.26 -3.51
C GLY A 318 -16.35 3.51 -3.11
N GLN A 319 -16.66 2.39 -3.75
CA GLN A 319 -17.86 1.59 -3.50
C GLN A 319 -17.57 0.09 -3.33
N GLN A 320 -16.69 -0.46 -4.17
CA GLN A 320 -16.43 -1.90 -4.27
C GLN A 320 -14.92 -2.15 -4.35
N PHE A 321 -14.51 -3.30 -3.85
CA PHE A 321 -13.17 -3.82 -4.06
C PHE A 321 -13.12 -4.69 -5.31
N TYR A 322 -12.12 -4.46 -6.13
CA TYR A 322 -11.74 -5.26 -7.27
C TYR A 322 -10.40 -5.92 -6.96
N VAL A 323 -10.35 -7.23 -7.06
CA VAL A 323 -9.15 -8.02 -6.73
C VAL A 323 -8.73 -8.81 -7.95
N SER A 324 -7.52 -8.63 -8.40
CA SER A 324 -6.86 -9.47 -9.41
C SER A 324 -5.80 -10.33 -8.77
N ARG A 325 -5.65 -11.57 -9.30
CA ARG A 325 -4.60 -12.52 -8.90
C ARG A 325 -3.80 -13.05 -10.10
N ASP A 326 -3.92 -12.37 -11.23
CA ASP A 326 -3.29 -12.70 -12.50
C ASP A 326 -2.76 -11.46 -13.22
N ALA A 327 -2.16 -10.54 -12.44
CA ALA A 327 -1.56 -9.30 -12.91
C ALA A 327 -2.55 -8.37 -13.65
N GLY A 328 -3.83 -8.39 -13.26
CA GLY A 328 -4.88 -7.56 -13.86
C GLY A 328 -5.53 -8.16 -15.12
N GLY A 329 -5.22 -9.43 -15.46
CA GLY A 329 -5.84 -10.12 -16.56
C GLY A 329 -7.34 -10.35 -16.34
N THR A 330 -7.70 -10.73 -15.11
CA THR A 330 -9.10 -10.86 -14.66
C THR A 330 -9.30 -10.22 -13.30
N TRP A 331 -10.55 -9.83 -13.02
CA TRP A 331 -10.92 -9.15 -11.79
C TRP A 331 -12.12 -9.78 -11.13
N SER A 332 -12.03 -10.00 -9.83
CA SER A 332 -13.15 -10.42 -8.98
C SER A 332 -13.68 -9.19 -8.24
N ILE A 333 -14.99 -8.98 -8.28
CA ILE A 333 -15.65 -7.94 -7.49
C ILE A 333 -15.98 -8.53 -6.14
N THR A 334 -15.62 -7.83 -5.08
CA THR A 334 -15.91 -8.22 -3.71
C THR A 334 -16.98 -7.30 -3.13
N GLU A 335 -18.11 -7.90 -2.73
CA GLU A 335 -19.11 -7.20 -1.94
C GLU A 335 -18.61 -7.07 -0.50
N SER A 336 -18.36 -5.84 -0.07
CA SER A 336 -17.84 -5.56 1.26
C SER A 336 -18.96 -5.55 2.31
N SER A 337 -18.70 -6.15 3.48
CA SER A 337 -19.60 -6.06 4.65
C SER A 337 -19.64 -4.67 5.29
N VAL A 338 -18.71 -3.80 4.94
CA VAL A 338 -18.61 -2.40 5.38
C VAL A 338 -18.64 -1.49 4.18
N VAL A 339 -19.48 -0.48 4.19
CA VAL A 339 -19.51 0.58 3.18
C VAL A 339 -18.67 1.73 3.72
N PHE A 340 -17.47 1.87 3.23
CA PHE A 340 -16.55 2.94 3.67
C PHE A 340 -16.96 4.31 3.09
N GLY A 341 -17.34 4.35 1.79
CA GLY A 341 -17.85 5.58 1.16
C GLY A 341 -16.90 6.76 1.32
N ASP A 342 -17.44 7.89 1.72
CA ASP A 342 -16.69 9.14 1.93
C ASP A 342 -15.79 9.11 3.17
N PHE A 343 -15.87 8.09 4.02
CA PHE A 343 -15.01 7.93 5.18
C PHE A 343 -13.71 7.19 4.85
N PHE A 344 -13.59 6.59 3.68
CA PHE A 344 -12.37 5.92 3.26
C PHE A 344 -11.20 6.92 3.15
N ALA A 345 -10.12 6.66 3.88
CA ALA A 345 -8.93 7.49 3.85
C ALA A 345 -7.78 6.81 3.09
N SER A 346 -7.45 5.58 3.43
CA SER A 346 -6.40 4.81 2.77
C SER A 346 -6.61 3.31 2.94
N MET A 347 -5.89 2.54 2.14
CA MET A 347 -5.78 1.08 2.30
C MET A 347 -4.33 0.65 2.10
N ASP A 348 -4.02 -0.51 2.67
CA ASP A 348 -2.75 -1.19 2.52
C ASP A 348 -2.96 -2.70 2.54
N PHE A 349 -2.46 -3.42 1.52
CA PHE A 349 -2.63 -4.85 1.34
C PHE A 349 -1.27 -5.55 1.21
N VAL A 350 -1.05 -6.58 2.00
CA VAL A 350 0.15 -7.43 1.93
C VAL A 350 -0.08 -8.71 1.12
N GLY A 351 -1.27 -8.90 0.63
CA GLY A 351 -1.72 -9.99 -0.25
C GLY A 351 -3.12 -9.71 -0.76
N ALA A 352 -3.55 -10.32 -1.84
CA ALA A 352 -4.89 -10.15 -2.41
C ALA A 352 -6.04 -10.49 -1.45
N SER A 353 -5.73 -11.10 -0.30
CA SER A 353 -6.72 -11.47 0.71
C SER A 353 -6.58 -10.70 2.02
N ILE A 354 -5.38 -10.25 2.36
CA ILE A 354 -5.07 -9.64 3.65
C ILE A 354 -4.74 -8.17 3.45
N GLY A 355 -5.50 -7.30 4.12
CA GLY A 355 -5.31 -5.87 4.01
C GLY A 355 -5.99 -5.10 5.14
N TRP A 356 -5.70 -3.81 5.17
CA TRP A 356 -6.22 -2.86 6.14
C TRP A 356 -6.83 -1.66 5.42
N VAL A 357 -7.79 -1.04 6.09
CA VAL A 357 -8.39 0.23 5.68
C VAL A 357 -8.38 1.17 6.86
N ILE A 358 -7.91 2.38 6.64
CA ILE A 358 -8.11 3.51 7.55
C ILE A 358 -9.31 4.31 7.07
N THR A 359 -10.19 4.67 7.99
CA THR A 359 -11.27 5.63 7.75
C THR A 359 -11.04 6.92 8.51
N SER A 360 -11.67 8.01 8.05
CA SER A 360 -11.67 9.29 8.74
C SER A 360 -13.08 9.88 8.66
N ASP A 361 -13.67 10.18 9.79
CA ASP A 361 -14.98 10.82 9.83
C ASP A 361 -14.90 12.37 9.78
N ALA A 362 -16.03 13.03 9.78
CA ALA A 362 -16.12 14.49 9.72
C ALA A 362 -15.51 15.21 10.94
N SER A 363 -15.27 14.49 12.05
CA SER A 363 -14.59 14.99 13.24
C SER A 363 -13.08 14.68 13.24
N SER A 364 -12.58 14.12 12.15
CA SER A 364 -11.20 13.61 12.00
C SER A 364 -10.87 12.42 12.91
N HIS A 365 -11.91 11.73 13.42
CA HIS A 365 -11.72 10.47 14.13
C HIS A 365 -11.38 9.37 13.12
N ARG A 366 -10.37 8.57 13.45
CA ARG A 366 -9.85 7.54 12.55
C ARG A 366 -10.07 6.16 13.14
N SER A 367 -10.53 5.25 12.28
CA SER A 367 -10.72 3.84 12.64
C SER A 367 -9.87 2.96 11.74
N LEU A 368 -9.40 1.84 12.28
CA LEU A 368 -8.64 0.82 11.55
C LEU A 368 -9.45 -0.45 11.41
N TYR A 369 -9.55 -0.93 10.19
CA TYR A 369 -10.20 -2.19 9.82
C TYR A 369 -9.21 -3.14 9.19
N LYS A 370 -9.37 -4.45 9.43
CA LYS A 370 -8.59 -5.53 8.81
C LYS A 370 -9.51 -6.50 8.09
N THR A 371 -9.09 -6.96 6.91
CA THR A 371 -9.70 -8.07 6.17
C THR A 371 -8.72 -9.24 6.05
N ALA A 372 -9.27 -10.46 5.90
CA ALA A 372 -8.52 -11.67 5.57
C ALA A 372 -9.14 -12.43 4.38
N ASP A 373 -10.08 -11.80 3.67
CA ASP A 373 -10.81 -12.40 2.55
C ASP A 373 -10.97 -11.44 1.35
N GLY A 374 -10.01 -10.51 1.18
CA GLY A 374 -9.95 -9.60 0.04
C GLY A 374 -11.02 -8.51 0.07
N GLY A 375 -11.40 -8.07 1.28
CA GLY A 375 -12.33 -6.96 1.47
C GLY A 375 -13.80 -7.38 1.60
N ALA A 376 -14.10 -8.69 1.66
CA ALA A 376 -15.47 -9.15 1.85
C ALA A 376 -15.96 -8.92 3.28
N ARG A 377 -15.14 -9.26 4.27
CA ARG A 377 -15.43 -9.02 5.69
C ARG A 377 -14.33 -8.21 6.32
N TRP A 378 -14.76 -7.32 7.21
CA TRP A 378 -13.86 -6.42 7.93
C TRP A 378 -14.05 -6.56 9.43
N THR A 379 -12.94 -6.63 10.14
CA THR A 379 -12.86 -6.58 11.60
C THR A 379 -12.32 -5.23 12.01
N THR A 380 -13.01 -4.52 12.88
CA THR A 380 -12.51 -3.27 13.45
C THR A 380 -11.42 -3.58 14.46
N LEU A 381 -10.23 -3.02 14.28
CA LEU A 381 -9.10 -3.12 15.20
C LEU A 381 -9.01 -1.88 16.11
N ILE A 382 -9.24 -0.70 15.53
CA ILE A 382 -9.33 0.58 16.24
C ILE A 382 -10.68 1.18 15.85
N PRO A 383 -11.59 1.33 16.82
CA PRO A 383 -12.95 1.84 16.57
C PRO A 383 -12.99 3.34 16.27
#